data_85ca9c640e0cb49c1a49f372d3e16b7f
#
_entry.id   85ca9c640e0cb49c1a49f372d3e16b7f
#
_cell.length_a   1.000
_cell.length_b   1.000
_cell.length_c   1.000
_cell.angle_alpha   90.00
_cell.angle_beta   90.00
_cell.angle_gamma   90.00
#
_symmetry.space_group_name_H-M   'P 1'
#
loop_
_entity.id
_entity.type
_entity.pdbx_description
1 polymer ?
#
loop_
_entity_poly.entity_id
_entity_poly.type
_entity_poly.pdbx_seq_one_letter_code
_entity_poly.pdbx_strand_id
1 'polypeptide(L)'
;MDGNEEKGHNTFWAPEVVCQNGKYHMFVSYIQGVRNHWGGTAYIAHYVSSNLWDWKYEGLLNLSSGAVIDAALCQKSDGKWLIWYKDESSGAHTFVAESSDLYNWSKPKLAIGGDAHEGPNIFYFSGYYWMLTDEWRGLRLYKSEDLEHWEKQGLILDGPSSRPEDKPSGAHADVLVVANRAYVFYFTHPGRKSHTESPIDSNGVLPYELRRSSIQVAPLIYQDGTLVFDRNGDFDFYLPSE
;
A
#
# COMPACT_ATOMS: atom_id res chain seq x y z
N MET A 1 -10.76 -19.53 -1.22
CA MET A 1 -12.14 -19.11 -1.58
C MET A 1 -12.58 -18.13 -0.52
N ASP A 2 -13.20 -17.06 -0.92
CA ASP A 2 -13.57 -15.92 -0.06
C ASP A 2 -14.79 -16.14 0.84
N GLY A 3 -15.34 -17.33 0.86
CA GLY A 3 -16.54 -17.68 1.64
C GLY A 3 -17.85 -17.13 1.07
N ASN A 4 -17.82 -16.44 -0.08
CA ASN A 4 -19.00 -15.93 -0.73
C ASN A 4 -19.51 -16.94 -1.79
N GLU A 5 -20.82 -17.14 -1.84
CA GLU A 5 -21.47 -18.03 -2.82
C GLU A 5 -21.43 -17.47 -4.25
N GLU A 6 -21.20 -16.17 -4.42
CA GLU A 6 -21.04 -15.51 -5.72
C GLU A 6 -19.64 -15.72 -6.31
N LYS A 7 -19.33 -16.94 -6.69
CA LYS A 7 -18.04 -17.32 -7.28
C LYS A 7 -17.72 -16.50 -8.54
N GLY A 8 -16.52 -15.91 -8.55
CA GLY A 8 -15.99 -15.20 -9.71
C GLY A 8 -16.48 -13.76 -9.91
N HIS A 9 -17.20 -13.21 -8.94
CA HIS A 9 -17.73 -11.83 -8.97
C HIS A 9 -17.16 -10.93 -7.90
N ASN A 10 -16.06 -11.30 -7.24
CA ASN A 10 -15.43 -10.51 -6.19
C ASN A 10 -14.10 -9.92 -6.67
N THR A 11 -13.74 -8.80 -6.07
CA THR A 11 -12.51 -8.06 -6.41
C THR A 11 -11.57 -8.03 -5.21
N PHE A 12 -10.29 -8.27 -5.46
CA PHE A 12 -9.22 -8.22 -4.46
C PHE A 12 -8.17 -7.21 -4.90
N TRP A 13 -7.74 -6.33 -3.98
CA TRP A 13 -6.72 -5.30 -4.22
C TRP A 13 -5.67 -5.30 -3.11
N ALA A 14 -4.49 -4.79 -3.45
CA ALA A 14 -3.43 -4.43 -2.51
C ALA A 14 -3.22 -5.47 -1.39
N PRO A 15 -2.75 -6.68 -1.69
CA PRO A 15 -2.41 -7.66 -0.67
C PRO A 15 -1.15 -7.24 0.07
N GLU A 16 -1.19 -7.38 1.39
CA GLU A 16 -0.03 -7.31 2.28
C GLU A 16 0.24 -8.69 2.86
N VAL A 17 1.48 -9.14 2.89
CA VAL A 17 1.85 -10.48 3.40
C VAL A 17 2.95 -10.36 4.43
N VAL A 18 2.71 -10.89 5.63
CA VAL A 18 3.69 -10.98 6.71
C VAL A 18 3.89 -12.42 7.15
N CYS A 19 5.06 -12.72 7.72
CA CYS A 19 5.36 -14.04 8.28
C CYS A 19 5.41 -13.98 9.81
N GLN A 20 4.66 -14.86 10.48
CA GLN A 20 4.74 -15.04 11.92
C GLN A 20 4.74 -16.53 12.27
N ASN A 21 5.70 -16.96 13.07
CA ASN A 21 5.81 -18.34 13.56
C ASN A 21 5.74 -19.40 12.44
N GLY A 22 6.39 -19.13 11.30
CA GLY A 22 6.44 -20.04 10.15
C GLY A 22 5.13 -20.13 9.36
N LYS A 23 4.20 -19.21 9.58
CA LYS A 23 2.98 -19.03 8.78
C LYS A 23 2.97 -17.69 8.11
N TYR A 24 2.49 -17.66 6.88
CA TYR A 24 2.24 -16.45 6.13
C TYR A 24 0.81 -15.99 6.34
N HIS A 25 0.64 -14.71 6.64
CA HIS A 25 -0.65 -14.05 6.83
C HIS A 25 -0.81 -13.01 5.74
N MET A 26 -1.85 -13.12 4.93
CA MET A 26 -2.18 -12.15 3.89
C MET A 26 -3.41 -11.36 4.31
N PHE A 27 -3.30 -10.05 4.23
CA PHE A 27 -4.36 -9.09 4.44
C PHE A 27 -4.64 -8.39 3.11
N VAL A 28 -5.82 -8.57 2.57
CA VAL A 28 -6.14 -8.12 1.21
C VAL A 28 -7.45 -7.35 1.19
N SER A 29 -7.49 -6.22 0.49
CA SER A 29 -8.72 -5.48 0.27
C SER A 29 -9.71 -6.35 -0.49
N TYR A 30 -10.89 -6.57 0.08
CA TYR A 30 -11.95 -7.40 -0.46
C TYR A 30 -13.19 -6.57 -0.77
N ILE A 31 -13.65 -6.62 -1.99
CA ILE A 31 -14.83 -5.93 -2.46
C ILE A 31 -15.78 -6.95 -3.05
N GLN A 32 -16.97 -7.00 -2.49
CA GLN A 32 -18.02 -7.86 -3.02
C GLN A 32 -18.51 -7.33 -4.37
N GLY A 33 -18.45 -8.18 -5.39
CA GLY A 33 -18.83 -7.84 -6.74
C GLY A 33 -17.73 -7.13 -7.53
N VAL A 34 -18.06 -6.78 -8.78
CA VAL A 34 -17.26 -5.96 -9.68
C VAL A 34 -17.97 -4.63 -9.86
N ARG A 35 -17.35 -3.57 -9.41
CA ARG A 35 -17.94 -2.23 -9.43
C ARG A 35 -17.46 -1.42 -10.63
N ASN A 36 -18.33 -0.57 -11.13
CA ASN A 36 -18.03 0.39 -12.19
C ASN A 36 -17.81 1.82 -11.69
N HIS A 37 -17.78 2.02 -10.36
CA HIS A 37 -17.54 3.30 -9.72
C HIS A 37 -16.84 3.10 -8.37
N TRP A 38 -16.18 4.14 -7.89
CA TRP A 38 -15.54 4.15 -6.57
C TRP A 38 -16.57 4.26 -5.44
N GLY A 39 -16.15 3.76 -4.27
CA GLY A 39 -16.95 3.81 -3.04
C GLY A 39 -17.79 2.55 -2.82
N GLY A 40 -18.44 2.50 -1.67
CA GLY A 40 -19.26 1.40 -1.19
C GLY A 40 -18.50 0.46 -0.26
N THR A 41 -19.07 -0.71 0.01
CA THR A 41 -18.57 -1.65 1.02
C THR A 41 -17.28 -2.31 0.60
N ALA A 42 -16.25 -2.19 1.43
CA ALA A 42 -14.95 -2.84 1.25
C ALA A 42 -14.43 -3.28 2.62
N TYR A 43 -13.76 -4.42 2.68
CA TYR A 43 -13.20 -4.99 3.90
C TYR A 43 -11.77 -5.44 3.68
N ILE A 44 -11.03 -5.67 4.76
CA ILE A 44 -9.78 -6.40 4.69
C ILE A 44 -10.06 -7.85 5.05
N ALA A 45 -9.79 -8.75 4.13
CA ALA A 45 -9.88 -10.19 4.30
C ALA A 45 -8.54 -10.77 4.75
N HIS A 46 -8.56 -11.67 5.73
CA HIS A 46 -7.40 -12.35 6.25
C HIS A 46 -7.33 -13.78 5.74
N TYR A 47 -6.17 -14.14 5.20
CA TYR A 47 -5.84 -15.49 4.75
C TYR A 47 -4.54 -15.96 5.39
N VAL A 48 -4.39 -17.27 5.58
CA VAL A 48 -3.18 -17.87 6.13
C VAL A 48 -2.69 -19.00 5.22
N SER A 49 -1.37 -19.10 5.08
CA SER A 49 -0.69 -20.14 4.32
C SER A 49 0.56 -20.63 5.02
N SER A 50 0.97 -21.87 4.78
CA SER A 50 2.27 -22.41 5.18
C SER A 50 3.31 -22.39 4.05
N ASN A 51 2.92 -22.10 2.81
CA ASN A 51 3.76 -22.27 1.62
C ASN A 51 3.59 -21.16 0.57
N LEU A 52 2.84 -20.09 0.86
CA LEU A 52 2.50 -18.98 -0.05
C LEU A 52 1.66 -19.38 -1.28
N TRP A 53 1.23 -20.62 -1.35
CA TRP A 53 0.48 -21.16 -2.47
C TRP A 53 -0.95 -21.54 -2.10
N ASP A 54 -1.10 -22.31 -1.03
CA ASP A 54 -2.40 -22.77 -0.53
C ASP A 54 -2.86 -21.83 0.58
N TRP A 55 -3.84 -20.98 0.28
CA TRP A 55 -4.36 -19.98 1.20
C TRP A 55 -5.69 -20.43 1.81
N LYS A 56 -5.77 -20.38 3.13
CA LYS A 56 -6.99 -20.62 3.90
C LYS A 56 -7.58 -19.28 4.33
N TYR A 57 -8.85 -19.06 4.02
CA TYR A 57 -9.60 -17.90 4.50
C TYR A 57 -9.88 -18.02 6.01
N GLU A 58 -9.55 -16.97 6.77
CA GLU A 58 -9.78 -16.90 8.22
C GLU A 58 -10.93 -15.96 8.59
N GLY A 59 -11.25 -14.96 7.77
CA GLY A 59 -12.36 -14.04 8.00
C GLY A 59 -12.10 -12.62 7.49
N LEU A 60 -13.10 -11.76 7.67
CA LEU A 60 -12.96 -10.33 7.47
C LEU A 60 -12.56 -9.67 8.78
N LEU A 61 -11.68 -8.67 8.72
CA LEU A 61 -11.31 -7.90 9.90
C LEU A 61 -12.46 -6.96 10.30
N ASN A 62 -12.71 -6.88 11.60
CA ASN A 62 -13.61 -5.90 12.19
C ASN A 62 -12.82 -4.62 12.52
N LEU A 63 -12.81 -3.68 11.59
CA LEU A 63 -12.05 -2.42 11.69
C LEU A 63 -12.99 -1.21 11.90
N SER A 64 -12.53 -0.01 11.53
CA SER A 64 -13.24 1.25 11.82
C SER A 64 -14.58 1.39 11.10
N SER A 65 -14.70 0.81 9.90
CA SER A 65 -15.91 0.89 9.08
C SER A 65 -16.04 -0.30 8.13
N GLY A 66 -17.12 -0.34 7.33
CA GLY A 66 -17.31 -1.26 6.22
C GLY A 66 -16.82 -0.71 4.87
N ALA A 67 -15.85 0.21 4.87
CA ALA A 67 -15.28 0.82 3.68
C ALA A 67 -13.76 1.01 3.84
N VAL A 68 -13.03 -0.08 4.10
CA VAL A 68 -11.59 -0.08 4.41
C VAL A 68 -10.80 -0.87 3.37
N ILE A 69 -9.64 -0.31 2.95
CA ILE A 69 -8.75 -0.89 1.94
C ILE A 69 -7.28 -0.67 2.32
N ASP A 70 -6.37 -1.27 1.56
CA ASP A 70 -4.93 -1.00 1.54
C ASP A 70 -4.26 -1.23 2.90
N ALA A 71 -4.30 -2.46 3.36
CA ALA A 71 -3.62 -2.86 4.60
C ALA A 71 -2.10 -2.83 4.43
N ALA A 72 -1.40 -2.32 5.45
CA ALA A 72 0.05 -2.42 5.60
C ALA A 72 0.39 -2.80 7.04
N LEU A 73 1.35 -3.68 7.24
CA LEU A 73 1.68 -4.21 8.55
C LEU A 73 3.14 -3.97 8.93
N CYS A 74 3.35 -3.69 10.21
CA CYS A 74 4.69 -3.62 10.78
C CYS A 74 4.68 -4.23 12.19
N GLN A 75 5.74 -4.99 12.52
CA GLN A 75 5.90 -5.53 13.87
C GLN A 75 6.69 -4.53 14.73
N LYS A 76 6.17 -4.26 15.93
CA LYS A 76 6.84 -3.47 16.94
C LYS A 76 7.95 -4.27 17.63
N SER A 77 8.86 -3.57 18.30
CA SER A 77 9.94 -4.18 19.06
C SER A 77 9.45 -5.05 20.25
N ASP A 78 8.22 -4.82 20.75
CA ASP A 78 7.58 -5.64 21.77
C ASP A 78 6.92 -6.92 21.23
N GLY A 79 7.03 -7.16 19.91
CA GLY A 79 6.48 -8.33 19.23
C GLY A 79 5.04 -8.17 18.76
N LYS A 80 4.35 -7.09 19.12
CA LYS A 80 3.00 -6.83 18.64
C LYS A 80 3.02 -6.31 17.22
N TRP A 81 1.91 -6.49 16.53
CA TRP A 81 1.69 -6.04 15.16
C TRP A 81 0.82 -4.79 15.14
N LEU A 82 1.14 -3.89 14.24
CA LEU A 82 0.28 -2.79 13.85
C LEU A 82 -0.19 -3.02 12.42
N ILE A 83 -1.48 -2.75 12.17
CA ILE A 83 -2.06 -2.69 10.83
C ILE A 83 -2.50 -1.27 10.56
N TRP A 84 -1.96 -0.66 9.51
CA TRP A 84 -2.47 0.59 8.96
C TRP A 84 -3.32 0.29 7.74
N TYR A 85 -4.33 1.10 7.50
CA TYR A 85 -5.22 0.94 6.36
C TYR A 85 -5.95 2.25 6.09
N LYS A 86 -6.46 2.42 4.87
CA LYS A 86 -7.30 3.54 4.49
C LYS A 86 -8.75 3.27 4.89
N ASP A 87 -9.41 4.25 5.50
CA ASP A 87 -10.86 4.27 5.70
C ASP A 87 -11.50 5.30 4.76
N GLU A 88 -12.21 4.80 3.74
CA GLU A 88 -12.89 5.62 2.73
C GLU A 88 -14.03 6.44 3.32
N SER A 89 -14.73 5.92 4.34
CA SER A 89 -15.88 6.59 4.96
C SER A 89 -15.48 7.71 5.92
N SER A 90 -14.22 7.77 6.30
CA SER A 90 -13.68 8.70 7.28
C SER A 90 -12.69 9.70 6.66
N GLY A 91 -13.02 10.25 5.50
CA GLY A 91 -12.24 11.25 4.80
C GLY A 91 -11.08 10.68 3.96
N ALA A 92 -11.07 9.38 3.68
CA ALA A 92 -9.98 8.68 3.02
C ALA A 92 -8.65 8.88 3.77
N HIS A 93 -8.67 8.62 5.08
CA HIS A 93 -7.54 8.79 5.98
C HIS A 93 -6.96 7.45 6.41
N THR A 94 -5.73 7.46 6.92
CA THR A 94 -5.07 6.27 7.47
C THR A 94 -5.42 6.06 8.93
N PHE A 95 -5.95 4.88 9.25
CA PHE A 95 -6.21 4.38 10.60
C PHE A 95 -5.20 3.32 10.98
N VAL A 96 -5.07 3.05 12.29
CA VAL A 96 -4.19 2.02 12.84
C VAL A 96 -4.88 1.23 13.93
N ALA A 97 -4.63 -0.10 13.96
CA ALA A 97 -5.00 -1.00 15.06
C ALA A 97 -3.82 -1.89 15.45
N GLU A 98 -3.83 -2.38 16.69
CA GLU A 98 -2.77 -3.24 17.25
C GLU A 98 -3.29 -4.66 17.49
N SER A 99 -2.43 -5.67 17.29
CA SER A 99 -2.71 -7.08 17.56
C SER A 99 -1.47 -7.79 18.13
N SER A 100 -1.68 -8.77 18.99
CA SER A 100 -0.63 -9.67 19.46
C SER A 100 -0.56 -10.99 18.69
N ASP A 101 -1.57 -11.29 17.86
CA ASP A 101 -1.75 -12.60 17.25
C ASP A 101 -2.12 -12.58 15.76
N LEU A 102 -2.27 -11.38 15.16
CA LEU A 102 -2.73 -11.15 13.78
C LEU A 102 -4.20 -11.52 13.51
N TYR A 103 -4.94 -11.96 14.52
CA TYR A 103 -6.35 -12.34 14.42
C TYR A 103 -7.27 -11.38 15.16
N ASN A 104 -6.85 -10.95 16.35
CA ASN A 104 -7.64 -10.07 17.19
C ASN A 104 -7.03 -8.67 17.21
N TRP A 105 -7.78 -7.68 16.75
CA TRP A 105 -7.31 -6.31 16.60
C TRP A 105 -7.96 -5.38 17.61
N SER A 106 -7.19 -4.45 18.14
CA SER A 106 -7.68 -3.40 19.03
C SER A 106 -8.68 -2.49 18.32
N LYS A 107 -9.40 -1.66 19.10
CA LYS A 107 -10.21 -0.59 18.51
C LYS A 107 -9.29 0.35 17.68
N PRO A 108 -9.60 0.57 16.40
CA PRO A 108 -8.82 1.45 15.55
C PRO A 108 -8.81 2.92 16.01
N LYS A 109 -7.70 3.60 15.74
CA LYS A 109 -7.56 5.05 15.94
C LYS A 109 -7.05 5.71 14.64
N LEU A 110 -7.35 6.98 14.46
CA LEU A 110 -6.79 7.78 13.36
C LEU A 110 -5.28 7.90 13.55
N ALA A 111 -4.51 7.55 12.50
CA ALA A 111 -3.05 7.69 12.46
C ALA A 111 -2.64 8.93 11.64
N ILE A 112 -3.13 9.05 10.41
CA ILE A 112 -2.87 10.19 9.53
C ILE A 112 -4.21 10.74 9.04
N GLY A 113 -4.46 12.02 9.30
CA GLY A 113 -5.59 12.80 8.81
C GLY A 113 -5.15 13.89 7.84
N GLY A 114 -6.06 14.86 7.58
CA GLY A 114 -5.80 16.02 6.72
C GLY A 114 -6.22 15.78 5.27
N ASP A 115 -5.27 15.86 4.33
CA ASP A 115 -5.56 15.60 2.91
C ASP A 115 -5.93 14.12 2.70
N ALA A 116 -6.87 13.84 1.79
CA ALA A 116 -7.25 12.49 1.42
C ALA A 116 -6.07 11.76 0.76
N HIS A 117 -5.88 10.49 1.09
CA HIS A 117 -4.80 9.65 0.58
C HIS A 117 -5.15 8.17 0.66
N GLU A 118 -4.29 7.31 0.12
CA GLU A 118 -4.43 5.85 0.17
C GLU A 118 -3.08 5.14 0.28
N GLY A 119 -3.09 3.81 0.28
CA GLY A 119 -1.91 2.97 0.16
C GLY A 119 -0.83 3.26 1.21
N PRO A 120 -1.12 3.25 2.53
CA PRO A 120 -0.06 3.37 3.52
C PRO A 120 0.92 2.22 3.36
N ASN A 121 2.23 2.51 3.37
CA ASN A 121 3.29 1.51 3.42
C ASN A 121 4.30 1.90 4.48
N ILE A 122 4.62 0.99 5.40
CA ILE A 122 5.44 1.28 6.57
C ILE A 122 6.71 0.42 6.54
N PHE A 123 7.87 1.06 6.74
CA PHE A 123 9.15 0.39 6.79
C PHE A 123 10.12 1.08 7.77
N TYR A 124 11.11 0.32 8.25
CA TYR A 124 12.18 0.86 9.08
C TYR A 124 13.45 0.98 8.26
N PHE A 125 14.02 2.18 8.21
CA PHE A 125 15.25 2.44 7.47
C PHE A 125 16.04 3.59 8.08
N SER A 126 17.38 3.45 8.16
CA SER A 126 18.29 4.46 8.67
C SER A 126 17.93 5.03 10.05
N GLY A 127 17.44 4.17 10.95
CA GLY A 127 17.15 4.53 12.33
C GLY A 127 15.76 5.10 12.59
N TYR A 128 14.93 5.20 11.57
CA TYR A 128 13.56 5.74 11.65
C TYR A 128 12.55 4.82 11.01
N TYR A 129 11.31 4.91 11.49
CA TYR A 129 10.15 4.40 10.77
C TYR A 129 9.68 5.44 9.75
N TRP A 130 9.33 4.96 8.59
CA TRP A 130 8.83 5.75 7.49
C TRP A 130 7.47 5.24 7.06
N MET A 131 6.61 6.15 6.63
CA MET A 131 5.35 5.82 5.98
C MET A 131 5.27 6.56 4.66
N LEU A 132 4.86 5.85 3.62
CA LEU A 132 4.42 6.41 2.35
C LEU A 132 2.90 6.38 2.30
N THR A 133 2.28 7.40 1.74
CA THR A 133 0.87 7.40 1.34
C THR A 133 0.71 8.01 -0.04
N ASP A 134 -0.20 7.49 -0.85
CA ASP A 134 -0.49 8.00 -2.20
C ASP A 134 -1.51 9.14 -2.13
N GLU A 135 -1.10 10.34 -2.55
CA GLU A 135 -1.97 11.51 -2.69
C GLU A 135 -2.48 11.69 -4.14
N TRP A 136 -2.38 10.66 -5.00
CA TRP A 136 -2.73 10.67 -6.45
C TRP A 136 -1.99 11.71 -7.30
N ARG A 137 -0.96 12.31 -6.73
CA ARG A 137 -0.05 13.28 -7.37
C ARG A 137 1.41 13.04 -7.00
N GLY A 138 1.70 11.87 -6.45
CA GLY A 138 2.97 11.47 -5.86
C GLY A 138 2.73 10.90 -4.47
N LEU A 139 3.80 10.40 -3.87
CA LEU A 139 3.76 9.76 -2.56
C LEU A 139 4.20 10.72 -1.47
N ARG A 140 3.40 10.86 -0.42
CA ARG A 140 3.74 11.63 0.78
C ARG A 140 4.60 10.79 1.69
N LEU A 141 5.72 11.37 2.15
CA LEU A 141 6.55 10.82 3.19
C LEU A 141 6.11 11.28 4.57
N TYR A 142 6.16 10.36 5.52
CA TYR A 142 6.11 10.65 6.95
C TYR A 142 7.25 9.93 7.64
N LYS A 143 7.76 10.53 8.72
CA LYS A 143 8.86 10.03 9.56
C LYS A 143 8.40 9.86 10.98
N SER A 144 8.83 8.79 11.65
CA SER A 144 8.51 8.52 13.06
C SER A 144 9.67 7.83 13.77
N GLU A 145 9.80 8.07 15.07
CA GLU A 145 10.71 7.32 15.96
C GLU A 145 9.99 6.18 16.71
N ASP A 146 8.66 6.24 16.80
CA ASP A 146 7.88 5.39 17.72
C ASP A 146 6.65 4.71 17.10
N LEU A 147 6.35 4.90 15.78
CA LEU A 147 5.17 4.41 15.08
C LEU A 147 3.85 5.07 15.55
N GLU A 148 3.91 6.05 16.44
CA GLU A 148 2.74 6.75 16.98
C GLU A 148 2.68 8.21 16.54
N HIS A 149 3.82 8.90 16.57
CA HIS A 149 3.95 10.30 16.18
C HIS A 149 4.61 10.41 14.82
N TRP A 150 3.87 10.95 13.84
CA TRP A 150 4.31 11.03 12.44
C TRP A 150 4.57 12.47 12.04
N GLU A 151 5.81 12.76 11.66
CA GLU A 151 6.22 14.04 11.10
C GLU A 151 6.00 14.03 9.58
N LYS A 152 5.11 14.90 9.07
CA LYS A 152 4.85 15.05 7.64
C LYS A 152 6.08 15.62 6.93
N GLN A 153 6.55 14.92 5.91
CA GLN A 153 7.70 15.30 5.07
C GLN A 153 7.23 15.74 3.67
N GLY A 154 8.16 15.82 2.73
CA GLY A 154 7.89 16.15 1.33
C GLY A 154 7.10 15.11 0.55
N LEU A 155 6.77 15.45 -0.69
CA LEU A 155 6.32 14.49 -1.71
C LEU A 155 7.52 13.93 -2.45
N ILE A 156 7.43 12.65 -2.80
CA ILE A 156 8.32 12.00 -3.77
C ILE A 156 7.49 11.46 -4.94
N LEU A 157 8.11 11.17 -6.06
CA LEU A 157 7.42 10.64 -7.26
C LEU A 157 6.31 11.57 -7.80
N ASP A 158 6.37 12.85 -7.51
CA ASP A 158 5.35 13.85 -7.83
C ASP A 158 5.48 14.49 -9.22
N GLY A 159 6.55 14.15 -9.96
CA GLY A 159 6.80 14.62 -11.33
C GLY A 159 7.08 13.48 -12.30
N PRO A 160 7.06 13.73 -13.61
CA PRO A 160 7.37 12.71 -14.61
C PRO A 160 8.87 12.37 -14.62
N SER A 161 9.17 11.10 -14.94
CA SER A 161 10.52 10.63 -15.25
C SER A 161 10.89 10.92 -16.70
N SER A 162 12.18 10.87 -17.02
CA SER A 162 12.68 10.83 -18.40
C SER A 162 12.43 9.47 -19.07
N ARG A 163 12.19 8.41 -18.29
CA ARG A 163 11.92 7.05 -18.79
C ARG A 163 10.53 6.97 -19.42
N PRO A 164 10.35 6.32 -20.58
CA PRO A 164 9.07 6.29 -21.31
C PRO A 164 7.91 5.71 -20.52
N GLU A 165 8.16 4.66 -19.75
CA GLU A 165 7.13 3.92 -19.01
C GLU A 165 6.94 4.41 -17.56
N ASP A 166 7.62 5.50 -17.17
CA ASP A 166 7.62 6.01 -15.82
C ASP A 166 6.98 7.41 -15.75
N LYS A 167 5.68 7.46 -16.06
CA LYS A 167 4.85 8.69 -16.11
C LYS A 167 3.43 8.39 -15.66
N PRO A 168 2.65 9.43 -15.23
CA PRO A 168 3.04 10.83 -14.94
C PRO A 168 3.73 10.96 -13.57
N SER A 169 3.08 10.54 -12.50
CA SER A 169 3.58 10.42 -11.12
C SER A 169 3.59 8.95 -10.71
N GLY A 170 4.38 8.61 -9.72
CA GLY A 170 4.32 7.28 -9.10
C GLY A 170 3.11 7.16 -8.18
N ALA A 171 2.61 5.95 -8.04
CA ALA A 171 1.44 5.61 -7.25
C ALA A 171 1.68 4.34 -6.45
N HIS A 172 0.98 4.22 -5.34
CA HIS A 172 0.79 3.06 -4.48
C HIS A 172 2.05 2.18 -4.37
N ALA A 173 2.97 2.58 -3.48
CA ALA A 173 4.28 1.97 -3.38
C ALA A 173 4.37 0.89 -2.31
N ASP A 174 5.34 0.02 -2.49
CA ASP A 174 5.87 -0.87 -1.47
C ASP A 174 7.39 -0.70 -1.36
N VAL A 175 7.95 -0.83 -0.15
CA VAL A 175 9.37 -0.64 0.09
C VAL A 175 10.01 -1.88 0.65
N LEU A 176 10.99 -2.39 -0.09
CA LEU A 176 11.85 -3.47 0.35
C LEU A 176 13.13 -2.90 0.96
N VAL A 177 13.37 -3.20 2.23
CA VAL A 177 14.63 -2.88 2.91
C VAL A 177 15.46 -4.16 3.00
N VAL A 178 16.66 -4.15 2.42
CA VAL A 178 17.60 -5.28 2.44
C VAL A 178 18.95 -4.79 2.89
N ALA A 179 19.42 -5.31 4.02
CA ALA A 179 20.63 -4.86 4.71
C ALA A 179 20.57 -3.34 4.98
N ASN A 180 21.41 -2.54 4.34
CA ASN A 180 21.45 -1.09 4.48
C ASN A 180 20.94 -0.34 3.24
N ARG A 181 20.14 -0.99 2.41
CA ARG A 181 19.55 -0.42 1.18
C ARG A 181 18.03 -0.50 1.27
N ALA A 182 17.37 0.51 0.71
CA ALA A 182 15.92 0.53 0.55
C ALA A 182 15.57 0.74 -0.92
N TYR A 183 14.61 -0.02 -1.41
CA TYR A 183 14.11 0.08 -2.78
C TYR A 183 12.61 0.29 -2.74
N VAL A 184 12.15 1.33 -3.41
CA VAL A 184 10.72 1.58 -3.58
C VAL A 184 10.26 0.97 -4.90
N PHE A 185 9.26 0.09 -4.81
CA PHE A 185 8.50 -0.41 -5.94
C PHE A 185 7.22 0.43 -6.03
N TYR A 186 6.90 0.92 -7.20
CA TYR A 186 5.71 1.72 -7.44
C TYR A 186 5.19 1.46 -8.83
N PHE A 187 3.98 1.90 -9.12
CA PHE A 187 3.49 1.81 -10.48
C PHE A 187 3.16 3.20 -11.06
N THR A 188 3.07 3.25 -12.36
CA THR A 188 2.64 4.42 -13.13
C THR A 188 1.60 4.01 -14.16
N HIS A 189 0.93 5.00 -14.74
CA HIS A 189 0.05 4.81 -15.91
C HIS A 189 0.62 5.58 -17.10
N PRO A 190 1.58 5.01 -17.87
CA PRO A 190 2.36 5.75 -18.87
C PRO A 190 1.55 6.43 -19.96
N GLY A 191 0.36 5.91 -20.26
CA GLY A 191 -0.55 6.49 -21.26
C GLY A 191 -1.35 7.68 -20.77
N ARG A 192 -1.39 7.95 -19.45
CA ARG A 192 -2.17 9.04 -18.86
C ARG A 192 -1.34 10.33 -18.76
N LYS A 193 -2.04 11.48 -18.81
CA LYS A 193 -1.42 12.80 -18.54
C LYS A 193 -1.28 13.10 -17.06
N SER A 194 -2.16 12.53 -16.24
CA SER A 194 -2.12 12.57 -14.79
C SER A 194 -2.57 11.22 -14.22
N HIS A 195 -2.25 10.93 -12.96
CA HIS A 195 -2.67 9.69 -12.32
C HIS A 195 -4.21 9.53 -12.29
N THR A 196 -4.92 10.62 -12.09
CA THR A 196 -6.38 10.66 -12.00
C THR A 196 -7.11 10.77 -13.33
N GLU A 197 -6.38 10.85 -14.47
CA GLU A 197 -7.02 10.92 -15.80
C GLU A 197 -7.79 9.62 -16.07
N SER A 198 -9.08 9.73 -16.33
CA SER A 198 -9.97 8.61 -16.54
C SER A 198 -10.98 8.86 -17.67
N PRO A 199 -10.51 9.10 -18.92
CA PRO A 199 -11.42 9.24 -20.06
C PRO A 199 -11.96 7.86 -20.44
N ILE A 200 -13.24 7.64 -20.19
CA ILE A 200 -13.95 6.43 -20.59
C ILE A 200 -14.48 6.57 -22.00
N ASP A 201 -14.54 5.46 -22.75
CA ASP A 201 -15.15 5.42 -24.06
C ASP A 201 -16.70 5.42 -23.99
N SER A 202 -17.38 5.39 -25.15
CA SER A 202 -18.83 5.37 -25.24
C SER A 202 -19.48 4.15 -24.55
N ASN A 203 -18.71 3.10 -24.25
CA ASN A 203 -19.19 1.89 -23.57
C ASN A 203 -18.88 1.92 -22.07
N GLY A 204 -18.36 3.02 -21.55
CA GLY A 204 -17.94 3.13 -20.16
C GLY A 204 -16.60 2.44 -19.84
N VAL A 205 -15.81 2.11 -20.85
CA VAL A 205 -14.54 1.40 -20.72
C VAL A 205 -13.38 2.37 -20.95
N LEU A 206 -12.42 2.35 -20.03
CA LEU A 206 -11.17 3.07 -20.21
C LEU A 206 -10.33 2.36 -21.29
N PRO A 207 -9.82 3.07 -22.33
CA PRO A 207 -8.94 2.49 -23.34
C PRO A 207 -7.74 1.76 -22.72
N TYR A 208 -7.28 0.69 -23.36
CA TYR A 208 -6.18 -0.14 -22.84
C TYR A 208 -4.94 0.67 -22.46
N GLU A 209 -4.50 1.59 -23.32
CA GLU A 209 -3.31 2.42 -23.08
C GLU A 209 -3.43 3.30 -21.81
N LEU A 210 -4.64 3.63 -21.40
CA LEU A 210 -4.91 4.40 -20.19
C LEU A 210 -5.17 3.50 -18.97
N ARG A 211 -5.47 2.21 -19.19
CA ARG A 211 -5.67 1.22 -18.11
C ARG A 211 -4.38 0.58 -17.65
N ARG A 212 -3.46 0.35 -18.58
CA ARG A 212 -2.23 -0.38 -18.28
C ARG A 212 -1.39 0.36 -17.24
N SER A 213 -0.75 -0.41 -16.40
CA SER A 213 0.23 0.06 -15.43
C SER A 213 1.62 -0.46 -15.81
N SER A 214 2.64 0.27 -15.39
CA SER A 214 4.03 -0.14 -15.49
C SER A 214 4.64 -0.14 -14.10
N ILE A 215 5.21 -1.27 -13.68
CA ILE A 215 5.89 -1.38 -12.38
C ILE A 215 7.30 -0.83 -12.56
N GLN A 216 7.70 0.00 -11.62
CA GLN A 216 8.99 0.66 -11.55
C GLN A 216 9.66 0.34 -10.22
N VAL A 217 10.97 0.46 -10.18
CA VAL A 217 11.77 0.37 -8.96
C VAL A 217 12.87 1.42 -8.96
N ALA A 218 13.17 1.97 -7.79
CA ALA A 218 14.31 2.87 -7.61
C ALA A 218 14.81 2.85 -6.15
N PRO A 219 16.08 3.22 -5.92
CA PRO A 219 16.61 3.29 -4.57
C PRO A 219 16.04 4.49 -3.80
N LEU A 220 15.77 4.28 -2.51
CA LEU A 220 15.57 5.33 -1.54
C LEU A 220 16.88 5.58 -0.79
N ILE A 221 17.28 6.82 -0.68
CA ILE A 221 18.54 7.22 -0.03
C ILE A 221 18.19 8.10 1.17
N TYR A 222 18.72 7.77 2.35
CA TYR A 222 18.63 8.66 3.50
C TYR A 222 19.70 9.74 3.39
N GLN A 223 19.28 11.00 3.31
CA GLN A 223 20.14 12.15 3.18
C GLN A 223 19.54 13.36 3.93
N ASP A 224 20.38 14.08 4.69
CA ASP A 224 19.99 15.32 5.39
C ASP A 224 18.71 15.22 6.23
N GLY A 225 18.51 14.05 6.88
CA GLY A 225 17.38 13.83 7.78
C GLY A 225 16.08 13.34 7.14
N THR A 226 16.05 13.20 5.81
CA THR A 226 14.88 12.74 5.04
C THR A 226 15.25 11.65 4.03
N LEU A 227 14.26 11.11 3.35
CA LEU A 227 14.47 10.23 2.21
C LEU A 227 14.45 11.02 0.91
N VAL A 228 15.46 10.80 0.10
CA VAL A 228 15.58 11.34 -1.25
C VAL A 228 15.47 10.21 -2.28
N PHE A 229 15.05 10.57 -3.47
CA PHE A 229 14.72 9.64 -4.52
C PHE A 229 15.06 10.25 -5.89
N ASP A 230 15.80 9.50 -6.69
CA ASP A 230 16.07 9.86 -8.09
C ASP A 230 15.50 8.78 -9.03
N ARG A 231 14.32 9.03 -9.60
CA ARG A 231 13.69 8.11 -10.54
C ARG A 231 14.33 8.08 -11.93
N ASN A 232 15.28 8.99 -12.19
CA ASN A 232 16.02 9.05 -13.45
C ASN A 232 17.44 8.50 -13.33
N GLY A 233 17.93 8.29 -12.10
CA GLY A 233 19.25 7.77 -11.83
C GLY A 233 19.41 6.33 -12.30
N ASP A 234 20.57 6.02 -12.84
CA ASP A 234 20.97 4.64 -13.10
C ASP A 234 21.40 3.96 -11.79
N PHE A 235 20.96 2.73 -11.58
CA PHE A 235 21.36 1.91 -10.44
C PHE A 235 21.31 0.42 -10.79
N ASP A 236 22.17 -0.35 -10.12
CA ASP A 236 22.11 -1.80 -10.18
C ASP A 236 21.11 -2.32 -9.15
N PHE A 237 20.06 -2.98 -9.62
CA PHE A 237 19.11 -3.67 -8.77
C PHE A 237 19.48 -5.14 -8.65
N TYR A 238 19.86 -5.54 -7.45
CA TYR A 238 20.00 -6.95 -7.11
C TYR A 238 19.68 -7.16 -5.62
N LEU A 239 19.13 -8.30 -5.33
CA LEU A 239 18.98 -8.76 -3.95
C LEU A 239 20.23 -9.54 -3.58
N PRO A 240 20.86 -9.26 -2.43
CA PRO A 240 22.02 -10.05 -1.98
C PRO A 240 21.58 -11.51 -1.85
N SER A 241 22.43 -12.43 -2.30
CA SER A 241 22.29 -13.85 -1.95
C SER A 241 22.51 -14.02 -0.44
N GLU A 242 21.66 -14.77 0.23
CA GLU A 242 21.88 -15.19 1.62
C GLU A 242 23.21 -15.93 1.79
#